data_6158ffe69eb62ea955ae15f6423a1a66
#
_entry.id   6158ffe69eb62ea955ae15f6423a1a66
#
_cell.length_a   1.000
_cell.length_b   1.000
_cell.length_c   1.000
_cell.angle_alpha   90.00
_cell.angle_beta   90.00
_cell.angle_gamma   90.00
#
_symmetry.space_group_name_H-M   'P 1'
#
loop_
_entity.id
_entity.type
_entity.pdbx_description
1 polymer ?
#
loop_
_entity_poly.entity_id
_entity_poly.type
_entity_poly.pdbx_seq_one_letter_code
_entity_poly.pdbx_strand_id
1 'polypeptide(L)'
;MPEIATLARVTAQAGRLISRYGLAVVLAWIGGGKYVKMDSRVLIEHSPLLSWVYDVLSVHAVAVSLGTTEIVAACLIAVYPKWPRLSALGSAMTIVLFLGTLSFLFTTPGVVFTYAAGFPVLSAQPGQFLLKDLVLIGVAFWTLGESLGAMAGQAKSDNVPSWSMSS
;
A
#
# COMPACT_ATOMS: atom_id res chain seq x y z
N MET A 1 11.03 34.64 9.43
CA MET A 1 9.96 33.67 9.75
C MET A 1 9.12 33.26 8.53
N PRO A 2 8.75 34.12 7.54
CA PRO A 2 7.97 33.72 6.37
C PRO A 2 8.68 32.68 5.48
N GLU A 3 9.97 32.70 5.36
CA GLU A 3 10.76 31.75 4.55
C GLU A 3 10.68 30.32 5.09
N ILE A 4 10.78 30.15 6.42
CA ILE A 4 10.65 28.82 7.06
C ILE A 4 9.26 28.23 6.81
N ALA A 5 8.21 29.06 6.91
CA ALA A 5 6.84 28.60 6.65
C ALA A 5 6.62 28.21 5.18
N THR A 6 7.29 28.91 4.25
CA THR A 6 7.26 28.57 2.82
C THR A 6 8.02 27.27 2.56
N LEU A 7 9.22 27.14 3.11
CA LEU A 7 10.01 25.92 2.99
C LEU A 7 9.27 24.70 3.57
N ALA A 8 8.66 24.84 4.74
CA ALA A 8 7.87 23.77 5.36
C ALA A 8 6.70 23.33 4.47
N ARG A 9 5.98 24.27 3.86
CA ARG A 9 4.88 23.97 2.92
C ARG A 9 5.37 23.23 1.67
N VAL A 10 6.42 23.72 1.04
CA VAL A 10 7.00 23.09 -0.16
C VAL A 10 7.48 21.67 0.15
N THR A 11 8.21 21.50 1.26
CA THR A 11 8.70 20.18 1.68
C THR A 11 7.54 19.22 1.96
N ALA A 12 6.50 19.67 2.66
CA ALA A 12 5.33 18.85 2.94
C ALA A 12 4.54 18.48 1.66
N GLN A 13 4.46 19.39 0.69
CA GLN A 13 3.83 19.10 -0.60
C GLN A 13 4.65 18.09 -1.42
N ALA A 14 5.95 18.29 -1.50
CA ALA A 14 6.85 17.34 -2.16
C ALA A 14 6.76 15.96 -1.51
N GLY A 15 6.81 15.90 -0.18
CA GLY A 15 6.65 14.65 0.57
C GLY A 15 5.33 13.93 0.26
N ARG A 16 4.22 14.67 0.16
CA ARG A 16 2.91 14.12 -0.22
C ARG A 16 2.92 13.50 -1.62
N LEU A 17 3.45 14.23 -2.59
CA LEU A 17 3.50 13.74 -3.97
C LEU A 17 4.41 12.50 -4.08
N ILE A 18 5.61 12.58 -3.52
CA ILE A 18 6.58 11.47 -3.55
C ILE A 18 6.01 10.23 -2.86
N SER A 19 5.40 10.37 -1.69
CA SER A 19 4.83 9.24 -0.96
C SER A 19 3.68 8.58 -1.73
N ARG A 20 2.73 9.36 -2.25
CA ARG A 20 1.57 8.83 -2.98
C ARG A 20 1.98 8.16 -4.29
N TYR A 21 2.70 8.87 -5.14
CA TYR A 21 3.08 8.33 -6.45
C TYR A 21 4.22 7.31 -6.36
N GLY A 22 5.11 7.45 -5.37
CA GLY A 22 6.09 6.43 -5.04
C GLY A 22 5.44 5.10 -4.64
N LEU A 23 4.40 5.15 -3.79
CA LEU A 23 3.61 3.96 -3.45
C LEU A 23 2.97 3.34 -4.69
N ALA A 24 2.34 4.14 -5.56
CA ALA A 24 1.73 3.66 -6.79
C ALA A 24 2.77 3.01 -7.74
N VAL A 25 3.93 3.62 -7.90
CA VAL A 25 5.04 3.06 -8.72
C VAL A 25 5.54 1.74 -8.14
N VAL A 26 5.75 1.66 -6.82
CA VAL A 26 6.20 0.43 -6.15
C VAL A 26 5.19 -0.70 -6.34
N LEU A 27 3.89 -0.43 -6.15
CA LEU A 27 2.83 -1.41 -6.36
C LEU A 27 2.77 -1.88 -7.81
N ALA A 28 2.80 -0.96 -8.77
CA ALA A 28 2.79 -1.30 -10.20
C ALA A 28 4.02 -2.13 -10.60
N TRP A 29 5.19 -1.81 -10.04
CA TRP A 29 6.44 -2.53 -10.30
C TRP A 29 6.40 -3.95 -9.74
N ILE A 30 6.00 -4.10 -8.47
CA ILE A 30 5.90 -5.42 -7.83
C ILE A 30 4.81 -6.25 -8.50
N GLY A 31 3.65 -5.65 -8.77
CA GLY A 31 2.55 -6.30 -9.48
C GLY A 31 2.94 -6.77 -10.88
N GLY A 32 3.62 -5.93 -11.65
CA GLY A 32 4.15 -6.28 -12.97
C GLY A 32 5.17 -7.43 -12.92
N GLY A 33 6.03 -7.43 -11.89
CA GLY A 33 7.03 -8.49 -11.67
C GLY A 33 6.41 -9.88 -11.48
N LYS A 34 5.19 -9.97 -10.91
CA LYS A 34 4.49 -11.23 -10.70
C LYS A 34 4.05 -11.94 -11.98
N TYR A 35 3.94 -11.22 -13.08
CA TYR A 35 3.66 -11.83 -14.39
C TYR A 35 4.90 -12.53 -15.00
N VAL A 36 6.09 -12.11 -14.58
CA VAL A 36 7.37 -12.66 -15.10
C VAL A 36 7.98 -13.64 -14.11
N LYS A 37 7.95 -13.30 -12.80
CA LYS A 37 8.49 -14.12 -11.71
C LYS A 37 7.43 -14.35 -10.66
N MET A 38 7.28 -15.58 -10.21
CA MET A 38 6.34 -15.97 -9.15
C MET A 38 7.01 -15.92 -7.78
N ASP A 39 7.60 -14.77 -7.41
CA ASP A 39 8.42 -14.64 -6.20
C ASP A 39 7.63 -14.89 -4.90
N SER A 40 6.30 -14.72 -4.94
CA SER A 40 5.42 -14.96 -3.78
C SER A 40 5.13 -16.44 -3.50
N ARG A 41 5.48 -17.36 -4.41
CA ARG A 41 5.14 -18.77 -4.31
C ARG A 41 5.63 -19.38 -3.00
N VAL A 42 6.90 -19.22 -2.70
CA VAL A 42 7.53 -19.83 -1.52
C VAL A 42 6.90 -19.32 -0.23
N LEU A 43 6.57 -18.03 -0.17
CA LEU A 43 5.95 -17.43 1.02
C LEU A 43 4.53 -17.96 1.25
N ILE A 44 3.72 -18.04 0.20
CA ILE A 44 2.33 -18.53 0.30
C ILE A 44 2.32 -20.03 0.60
N GLU A 45 3.15 -20.82 -0.07
CA GLU A 45 3.22 -22.28 0.08
C GLU A 45 3.60 -22.70 1.52
N HIS A 46 4.49 -21.93 2.17
CA HIS A 46 4.94 -22.20 3.54
C HIS A 46 4.15 -21.44 4.61
N SER A 47 3.14 -20.64 4.22
CA SER A 47 2.32 -19.90 5.17
C SER A 47 1.14 -20.74 5.68
N PRO A 48 1.02 -20.98 6.99
CA PRO A 48 -0.13 -21.68 7.56
C PRO A 48 -1.48 -21.01 7.28
N LEU A 49 -1.48 -19.70 7.01
CA LEU A 49 -2.69 -18.92 6.76
C LEU A 49 -3.15 -18.96 5.31
N LEU A 50 -2.23 -19.11 4.36
CA LEU A 50 -2.52 -18.91 2.93
C LEU A 50 -2.18 -20.11 2.05
N SER A 51 -1.54 -21.16 2.58
CA SER A 51 -1.19 -22.36 1.80
C SER A 51 -2.39 -23.05 1.14
N TRP A 52 -3.56 -23.02 1.79
CA TRP A 52 -4.81 -23.58 1.26
C TRP A 52 -5.25 -22.96 -0.08
N VAL A 53 -4.78 -21.77 -0.40
CA VAL A 53 -5.10 -21.09 -1.67
C VAL A 53 -4.63 -21.94 -2.86
N TYR A 54 -3.52 -22.67 -2.69
CA TYR A 54 -2.99 -23.54 -3.75
C TYR A 54 -3.73 -24.88 -3.89
N ASP A 55 -4.59 -25.24 -2.94
CA ASP A 55 -5.50 -26.38 -3.07
C ASP A 55 -6.65 -26.05 -4.05
N VAL A 56 -6.96 -24.76 -4.21
CA VAL A 56 -8.08 -24.27 -5.03
C VAL A 56 -7.60 -23.62 -6.33
N LEU A 57 -6.48 -22.89 -6.29
CA LEU A 57 -5.97 -22.10 -7.41
C LEU A 57 -4.55 -22.52 -7.80
N SER A 58 -4.26 -22.51 -9.10
CA SER A 58 -2.89 -22.74 -9.57
C SER A 58 -1.97 -21.61 -9.14
N VAL A 59 -0.68 -21.91 -8.96
CA VAL A 59 0.37 -20.92 -8.62
C VAL A 59 0.35 -19.74 -9.59
N HIS A 60 0.15 -20.01 -10.88
CA HIS A 60 0.05 -18.96 -11.90
C HIS A 60 -1.18 -18.07 -11.69
N ALA A 61 -2.35 -18.66 -11.43
CA ALA A 61 -3.58 -17.91 -11.18
C ALA A 61 -3.44 -16.98 -9.97
N VAL A 62 -2.84 -17.45 -8.87
CA VAL A 62 -2.57 -16.65 -7.68
C VAL A 62 -1.61 -15.50 -7.99
N ALA A 63 -0.51 -15.76 -8.69
CA ALA A 63 0.47 -14.72 -9.04
C ALA A 63 -0.16 -13.63 -9.93
N VAL A 64 -0.91 -14.03 -10.96
CA VAL A 64 -1.62 -13.08 -11.85
C VAL A 64 -2.67 -12.29 -11.09
N SER A 65 -3.46 -12.94 -10.25
CA SER A 65 -4.50 -12.27 -9.45
C SER A 65 -3.90 -11.22 -8.50
N LEU A 66 -2.84 -11.58 -7.78
CA LEU A 66 -2.13 -10.65 -6.88
C LEU A 66 -1.51 -9.50 -7.67
N GLY A 67 -0.80 -9.80 -8.77
CA GLY A 67 -0.18 -8.78 -9.61
C GLY A 67 -1.20 -7.82 -10.22
N THR A 68 -2.33 -8.34 -10.70
CA THR A 68 -3.44 -7.51 -11.21
C THR A 68 -4.00 -6.61 -10.11
N THR A 69 -4.24 -7.17 -8.92
CA THR A 69 -4.77 -6.40 -7.78
C THR A 69 -3.83 -5.27 -7.38
N GLU A 70 -2.52 -5.51 -7.35
CA GLU A 70 -1.51 -4.48 -7.06
C GLU A 70 -1.48 -3.38 -8.12
N ILE A 71 -1.54 -3.73 -9.41
CA ILE A 71 -1.58 -2.74 -10.50
C ILE A 71 -2.87 -1.92 -10.46
N VAL A 72 -4.02 -2.56 -10.23
CA VAL A 72 -5.31 -1.86 -10.08
C VAL A 72 -5.26 -0.90 -8.88
N ALA A 73 -4.75 -1.35 -7.74
CA ALA A 73 -4.60 -0.50 -6.56
C ALA A 73 -3.69 0.71 -6.85
N ALA A 74 -2.57 0.51 -7.56
CA ALA A 74 -1.66 1.57 -7.98
C ALA A 74 -2.37 2.63 -8.85
N CYS A 75 -3.13 2.19 -9.85
CA CYS A 75 -3.91 3.07 -10.71
C CYS A 75 -4.96 3.86 -9.92
N LEU A 76 -5.68 3.19 -9.00
CA LEU A 76 -6.69 3.82 -8.16
C LEU A 76 -6.08 4.87 -7.20
N ILE A 77 -4.89 4.62 -6.63
CA ILE A 77 -4.18 5.61 -5.81
C ILE A 77 -3.76 6.81 -6.65
N ALA A 78 -3.28 6.59 -7.87
CA ALA A 78 -2.77 7.64 -8.73
C ALA A 78 -3.85 8.62 -9.22
N VAL A 79 -5.11 8.20 -9.33
CA VAL A 79 -6.21 9.06 -9.81
C VAL A 79 -6.77 10.02 -8.74
N TYR A 80 -6.17 10.09 -7.57
CA TYR A 80 -6.58 10.94 -6.44
C TYR A 80 -6.99 12.37 -6.81
N PRO A 81 -6.27 13.10 -7.67
CA PRO A 81 -6.61 14.51 -7.95
C PRO A 81 -8.00 14.71 -8.57
N LYS A 82 -8.51 13.68 -9.28
CA LYS A 82 -9.82 13.72 -9.94
C LYS A 82 -10.89 12.94 -9.17
N TRP A 83 -10.50 11.80 -8.59
CA TRP A 83 -11.44 10.86 -7.96
C TRP A 83 -10.95 10.37 -6.59
N PRO A 84 -11.10 11.20 -5.54
CA PRO A 84 -10.68 10.81 -4.19
C PRO A 84 -11.32 9.51 -3.67
N ARG A 85 -12.57 9.23 -4.08
CA ARG A 85 -13.28 7.99 -3.72
C ARG A 85 -12.58 6.74 -4.25
N LEU A 86 -12.14 6.78 -5.50
CA LEU A 86 -11.41 5.67 -6.11
C LEU A 86 -10.02 5.51 -5.46
N SER A 87 -9.37 6.63 -5.14
CA SER A 87 -8.09 6.60 -4.42
C SER A 87 -8.23 6.03 -3.00
N ALA A 88 -9.31 6.31 -2.29
CA ALA A 88 -9.60 5.69 -1.00
C ALA A 88 -9.73 4.17 -1.12
N LEU A 89 -10.45 3.69 -2.16
CA LEU A 89 -10.56 2.26 -2.43
C LEU A 89 -9.21 1.63 -2.72
N GLY A 90 -8.39 2.24 -3.59
CA GLY A 90 -7.04 1.76 -3.91
C GLY A 90 -6.14 1.69 -2.68
N SER A 91 -6.19 2.69 -1.80
CA SER A 91 -5.44 2.71 -0.54
C SER A 91 -5.91 1.61 0.42
N ALA A 92 -7.22 1.37 0.54
CA ALA A 92 -7.77 0.30 1.37
C ALA A 92 -7.35 -1.09 0.84
N MET A 93 -7.42 -1.32 -0.48
CA MET A 93 -6.91 -2.55 -1.11
C MET A 93 -5.42 -2.76 -0.81
N THR A 94 -4.62 -1.71 -0.90
CA THR A 94 -3.18 -1.75 -0.62
C THR A 94 -2.89 -2.11 0.85
N ILE A 95 -3.66 -1.57 1.80
CA ILE A 95 -3.54 -1.92 3.22
C ILE A 95 -3.79 -3.42 3.41
N VAL A 96 -4.85 -3.97 2.82
CA VAL A 96 -5.16 -5.40 2.91
C VAL A 96 -4.04 -6.26 2.30
N LEU A 97 -3.52 -5.88 1.14
CA LEU A 97 -2.39 -6.56 0.50
C LEU A 97 -1.15 -6.57 1.40
N PHE A 98 -0.76 -5.43 1.96
CA PHE A 98 0.41 -5.35 2.83
C PHE A 98 0.20 -6.02 4.19
N LEU A 99 -1.01 -6.05 4.73
CA LEU A 99 -1.31 -6.87 5.91
C LEU A 99 -1.11 -8.36 5.60
N GLY A 100 -1.54 -8.80 4.41
CA GLY A 100 -1.29 -10.16 3.94
C GLY A 100 0.21 -10.48 3.84
N THR A 101 1.00 -9.61 3.23
CA THR A 101 2.45 -9.81 3.10
C THR A 101 3.18 -9.69 4.45
N LEU A 102 2.79 -8.76 5.32
CA LEU A 102 3.36 -8.65 6.67
C LEU A 102 3.03 -9.86 7.56
N SER A 103 1.91 -10.54 7.31
CA SER A 103 1.58 -11.77 8.05
C SER A 103 2.66 -12.84 7.88
N PHE A 104 3.32 -12.89 6.71
CA PHE A 104 4.42 -13.83 6.46
C PHE A 104 5.62 -13.61 7.37
N LEU A 105 5.83 -12.38 7.86
CA LEU A 105 6.92 -12.05 8.76
C LEU A 105 6.83 -12.85 10.07
N PHE A 106 5.59 -13.16 10.51
CA PHE A 106 5.32 -13.83 11.78
C PHE A 106 4.92 -15.30 11.60
N THR A 107 4.45 -15.68 10.44
CA THR A 107 3.82 -16.99 10.21
C THR A 107 4.67 -17.94 9.35
N THR A 108 5.61 -17.41 8.55
CA THR A 108 6.34 -18.24 7.59
C THR A 108 7.72 -18.62 8.14
N PRO A 109 8.04 -19.92 8.23
CA PRO A 109 9.36 -20.40 8.62
C PRO A 109 10.47 -19.88 7.70
N GLY A 110 11.66 -19.58 8.26
CA GLY A 110 12.82 -19.10 7.49
C GLY A 110 12.85 -17.60 7.20
N VAL A 111 11.82 -16.85 7.58
CA VAL A 111 11.82 -15.37 7.54
C VAL A 111 12.74 -14.82 8.64
N VAL A 112 12.69 -15.39 9.84
CA VAL A 112 13.66 -15.15 10.90
C VAL A 112 14.80 -16.14 10.75
N PHE A 113 16.02 -15.65 10.52
CA PHE A 113 17.20 -16.48 10.34
C PHE A 113 17.75 -17.00 11.67
N THR A 114 17.86 -16.14 12.68
CA THR A 114 18.39 -16.46 14.01
C THR A 114 17.95 -15.41 15.03
N TYR A 115 18.28 -15.64 16.30
CA TYR A 115 18.10 -14.67 17.37
C TYR A 115 19.47 -14.26 17.92
N ALA A 116 19.77 -12.96 17.91
CA ALA A 116 20.98 -12.40 18.52
C ALA A 116 20.58 -11.62 19.78
N ALA A 117 21.02 -12.08 20.94
CA ALA A 117 20.67 -11.47 22.24
C ALA A 117 19.16 -11.28 22.45
N GLY A 118 18.33 -12.21 21.98
CA GLY A 118 16.86 -12.13 22.04
C GLY A 118 16.21 -11.30 20.93
N PHE A 119 17.00 -10.66 20.06
CA PHE A 119 16.49 -9.90 18.93
C PHE A 119 16.39 -10.77 17.66
N PRO A 120 15.24 -10.79 16.96
CA PRO A 120 15.08 -11.57 15.75
C PRO A 120 15.90 -10.97 14.60
N VAL A 121 16.85 -11.73 14.08
CA VAL A 121 17.62 -11.36 12.88
C VAL A 121 16.88 -11.90 11.66
N LEU A 122 16.40 -11.00 10.83
CA LEU A 122 15.66 -11.35 9.63
C LEU A 122 16.60 -11.85 8.53
N SER A 123 16.17 -12.86 7.77
CA SER A 123 16.87 -13.29 6.57
C SER A 123 16.96 -12.15 5.55
N ALA A 124 18.03 -12.15 4.73
CA ALA A 124 18.20 -11.13 3.68
C ALA A 124 17.01 -11.17 2.67
N GLN A 125 16.60 -12.36 2.32
CA GLN A 125 15.38 -12.65 1.56
C GLN A 125 14.72 -13.92 2.13
N PRO A 126 13.43 -13.88 2.51
CA PRO A 126 12.46 -12.78 2.31
C PRO A 126 12.34 -11.79 3.48
N GLY A 127 13.00 -12.01 4.63
CA GLY A 127 12.72 -11.27 5.87
C GLY A 127 12.89 -9.76 5.78
N GLN A 128 14.07 -9.28 5.36
CA GLN A 128 14.33 -7.84 5.23
C GLN A 128 13.47 -7.22 4.11
N PHE A 129 13.17 -7.99 3.07
CA PHE A 129 12.28 -7.53 2.01
C PHE A 129 10.85 -7.29 2.50
N LEU A 130 10.34 -8.12 3.40
CA LEU A 130 9.01 -7.95 4.01
C LEU A 130 8.96 -6.73 4.95
N LEU A 131 10.08 -6.39 5.60
CA LEU A 131 10.13 -5.27 6.54
C LEU A 131 9.82 -3.92 5.87
N LYS A 132 10.16 -3.73 4.58
CA LYS A 132 9.80 -2.52 3.84
C LYS A 132 8.28 -2.29 3.78
N ASP A 133 7.49 -3.38 3.81
CA ASP A 133 6.04 -3.29 3.71
C ASP A 133 5.43 -2.60 4.94
N LEU A 134 6.15 -2.58 6.07
CA LEU A 134 5.77 -1.79 7.25
C LEU A 134 5.74 -0.27 6.95
N VAL A 135 6.69 0.22 6.16
CA VAL A 135 6.70 1.63 5.75
C VAL A 135 5.62 1.87 4.69
N LEU A 136 5.48 0.96 3.74
CA LEU A 136 4.50 1.08 2.66
C LEU A 136 3.05 1.05 3.17
N ILE A 137 2.75 0.24 4.19
CA ILE A 137 1.43 0.24 4.82
C ILE A 137 1.16 1.57 5.54
N GLY A 138 2.15 2.17 6.20
CA GLY A 138 2.04 3.50 6.78
C GLY A 138 1.68 4.56 5.75
N VAL A 139 2.35 4.54 4.59
CA VAL A 139 2.01 5.42 3.47
C VAL A 139 0.61 5.16 2.94
N ALA A 140 0.17 3.88 2.86
CA ALA A 140 -1.17 3.52 2.41
C ALA A 140 -2.27 4.03 3.37
N PHE A 141 -2.07 3.94 4.68
CA PHE A 141 -2.97 4.56 5.68
C PHE A 141 -3.03 6.08 5.52
N TRP A 142 -1.89 6.71 5.32
CA TRP A 142 -1.85 8.15 5.12
C TRP A 142 -2.59 8.57 3.84
N THR A 143 -2.38 7.87 2.70
CA THR A 143 -3.10 8.15 1.44
C THR A 143 -4.61 7.90 1.55
N LEU A 144 -5.02 6.91 2.34
CA LEU A 144 -6.42 6.66 2.68
C LEU A 144 -7.02 7.84 3.44
N GLY A 145 -6.36 8.27 4.51
CA GLY A 145 -6.79 9.41 5.34
C GLY A 145 -6.94 10.70 4.53
N GLU A 146 -5.97 11.00 3.64
CA GLU A 146 -6.03 12.15 2.76
C GLU A 146 -7.21 12.06 1.78
N SER A 147 -7.47 10.87 1.22
CA SER A 147 -8.58 10.63 0.30
C SER A 147 -9.95 10.78 0.99
N LEU A 148 -10.08 10.26 2.21
CA LEU A 148 -11.30 10.41 3.02
C LEU A 148 -11.54 11.87 3.42
N GLY A 149 -10.48 12.61 3.79
CA GLY A 149 -10.55 14.04 4.10
C GLY A 149 -11.05 14.87 2.90
N ALA A 150 -10.56 14.57 1.70
CA ALA A 150 -11.02 15.22 0.47
C ALA A 150 -12.50 14.94 0.18
N MET A 151 -12.97 13.70 0.42
CA MET A 151 -14.40 13.35 0.26
C MET A 151 -15.28 14.10 1.26
N ALA A 152 -14.86 14.21 2.52
CA ALA A 152 -15.59 14.94 3.54
C ALA A 152 -15.69 16.45 3.20
N GLY A 153 -14.62 17.03 2.65
CA GLY A 153 -14.62 18.41 2.18
C GLY A 153 -15.59 18.66 1.02
N GLN A 154 -15.65 17.74 0.06
CA GLN A 154 -16.60 17.82 -1.06
C GLN A 154 -18.05 17.75 -0.57
N ALA A 155 -18.38 16.79 0.28
CA ALA A 155 -19.72 16.63 0.84
C ALA A 155 -20.20 17.88 1.61
N LYS A 156 -19.29 18.56 2.30
CA LYS A 156 -19.59 19.81 3.00
C LYS A 156 -19.86 20.96 2.04
N SER A 157 -19.12 21.04 0.93
CA SER A 157 -19.34 22.06 -0.11
C SER A 157 -20.69 21.89 -0.81
N ASP A 158 -21.08 20.65 -1.11
CA ASP A 158 -22.34 20.33 -1.79
C ASP A 158 -23.57 20.62 -0.90
N ASN A 159 -23.40 20.64 0.41
CA ASN A 159 -24.47 20.92 1.38
C ASN A 159 -24.60 22.41 1.77
N VAL A 160 -23.77 23.31 1.23
CA VAL A 160 -23.93 24.76 1.46
C VAL A 160 -25.04 25.32 0.52
N PRO A 161 -26.15 25.85 1.06
CA PRO A 161 -27.23 26.35 0.24
C PRO A 161 -26.78 27.55 -0.60
N SER A 162 -27.23 27.63 -1.85
CA SER A 162 -26.84 28.68 -2.81
C SER A 162 -27.18 30.10 -2.36
N TRP A 163 -28.15 30.27 -1.45
CA TRP A 163 -28.55 31.57 -0.91
C TRP A 163 -27.52 32.17 0.08
N SER A 164 -26.62 31.37 0.64
CA SER A 164 -25.58 31.86 1.56
C SER A 164 -24.40 32.53 0.84
N MET A 165 -24.35 32.50 -0.48
CA MET A 165 -23.26 33.06 -1.30
C MET A 165 -23.59 34.46 -1.88
N SER A 166 -24.77 35.04 -1.59
CA SER A 166 -25.25 36.30 -2.16
C SER A 166 -25.35 37.47 -1.17
N SER A 167 -24.67 37.38 -0.02
CA SER A 167 -24.61 38.49 0.96
C SER A 167 -23.23 39.12 1.01
#